data_4ac2a569924faad6fcf3d6f482e5d678
#
_entry.id   4ac2a569924faad6fcf3d6f482e5d678
#
_cell.length_a   1.000
_cell.length_b   1.000
_cell.length_c   1.000
_cell.angle_alpha   90.00
_cell.angle_beta   90.00
_cell.angle_gamma   90.00
#
_symmetry.space_group_name_H-M   'P 1'
#
loop_
_entity.id
_entity.type
_entity.pdbx_description
1 polymer ?
#
loop_
_entity_poly.entity_id
_entity_poly.type
_entity_poly.pdbx_seq_one_letter_code
_entity_poly.pdbx_strand_id
1 'polypeptide(L)'
;MNTTNGASAGSTTIDPARGMALLRDPLLNKGTAFTEHERDALGLRGLLPAHVLSMDAQAKRVMTNLRRLPNDLDKYVALNALHDRNEALFFRVVSEHIDEIQPLIYTPTVGLACQRFGYIFQRPRGLFIGANDRGRIVELLRNWPYPAKLIVVTDGERILGLGDLGANGMGIPVGKLSLYSACAGVHPKLCLPVMLDIGTNNEALLNDPYYVGLRQKRLSGAAYYEFVDEFITAARAVFPGVLIQFEDFASHAAFHLLHKYREKICVFNDDIQGTAAVVLAGLLSTLRVTGGLLTDQKLLFLGAGEAATGIADLVVSAMVAGGATVAQARLHNWLVDSRGLVVKSRSGLTEHKLAYAHEHAQIGDFLTAIRTLKPTAIIGVAAVGGTFTPEVLQTMAQINKLPIVFALSNPTSKAECSAEEAYQYTGGRVLFACGSPYDPVTLEGMTYVPRQGNNSYIFPGVGLGAIASSTRLVTDEMFMAAAHTLANLVSEEDLKQGSLYPALLRIREVSAHIAAAVAEIAYNRGFATGQAPKDLLAYVQSQMYDPRY
;
A
#
# COMPACT_ATOMS: atom_id res chain seq x y z
N MET A 1 70.34 19.93 0.62
CA MET A 1 69.78 18.79 1.35
C MET A 1 68.37 19.22 1.77
N ASN A 2 67.40 18.95 0.97
CA ASN A 2 65.98 19.11 1.31
C ASN A 2 65.24 17.89 0.80
N THR A 3 64.87 17.06 1.72
CA THR A 3 64.03 15.88 1.50
C THR A 3 62.56 16.29 1.59
N THR A 4 61.91 16.34 0.46
CA THR A 4 60.44 16.48 0.36
C THR A 4 59.80 15.13 0.65
N ASN A 5 59.09 15.02 1.79
CA ASN A 5 58.20 13.93 2.10
C ASN A 5 56.92 14.06 1.26
N GLY A 6 56.75 13.21 0.28
CA GLY A 6 55.49 13.00 -0.42
C GLY A 6 54.55 12.19 0.46
N ALA A 7 53.50 12.85 0.98
CA ALA A 7 52.41 12.11 1.60
C ALA A 7 51.59 11.40 0.52
N SER A 8 51.69 10.06 0.47
CA SER A 8 50.80 9.22 -0.32
C SER A 8 49.37 9.36 0.21
N ALA A 9 48.46 9.80 -0.65
CA ALA A 9 47.03 9.71 -0.38
C ALA A 9 46.65 8.25 -0.21
N GLY A 10 46.51 7.82 1.04
CA GLY A 10 46.03 6.49 1.38
C GLY A 10 44.62 6.32 0.83
N SER A 11 44.44 5.39 -0.08
CA SER A 11 43.11 4.87 -0.43
C SER A 11 42.48 4.31 0.86
N THR A 12 41.48 4.98 1.40
CA THR A 12 40.64 4.43 2.46
C THR A 12 39.79 3.31 1.85
N THR A 13 40.38 2.13 1.68
CA THR A 13 39.61 0.89 1.59
C THR A 13 38.88 0.76 2.91
N ILE A 14 37.56 0.96 2.89
CA ILE A 14 36.67 0.67 4.04
C ILE A 14 36.86 -0.83 4.29
N ASP A 15 37.55 -1.18 5.35
CA ASP A 15 37.71 -2.57 5.80
C ASP A 15 36.29 -3.12 6.06
N PRO A 16 35.90 -4.29 5.51
CA PRO A 16 34.55 -4.81 5.72
C PRO A 16 34.29 -4.92 7.22
N ALA A 17 33.10 -4.51 7.65
CA ALA A 17 32.72 -4.52 9.06
C ALA A 17 33.07 -5.87 9.70
N ARG A 18 33.78 -5.86 10.83
CA ARG A 18 34.26 -7.06 11.54
C ARG A 18 33.80 -7.04 13.00
N GLY A 19 33.78 -8.23 13.63
CA GLY A 19 33.49 -8.35 15.05
C GLY A 19 32.14 -7.74 15.43
N MET A 20 32.11 -6.98 16.52
CA MET A 20 30.87 -6.34 17.01
C MET A 20 30.27 -5.33 16.04
N ALA A 21 31.07 -4.66 15.22
CA ALA A 21 30.56 -3.72 14.21
C ALA A 21 29.69 -4.46 13.17
N LEU A 22 30.14 -5.63 12.69
CA LEU A 22 29.37 -6.49 11.79
C LEU A 22 28.06 -6.97 12.41
N LEU A 23 28.08 -7.40 13.68
CA LEU A 23 26.89 -7.87 14.40
C LEU A 23 25.86 -6.73 14.68
N ARG A 24 26.28 -5.47 14.61
CA ARG A 24 25.41 -4.30 14.77
C ARG A 24 24.85 -3.76 13.45
N ASP A 25 25.37 -4.24 12.33
CA ASP A 25 24.83 -3.87 11.02
C ASP A 25 23.68 -4.81 10.64
N PRO A 26 22.44 -4.35 10.59
CA PRO A 26 21.28 -5.20 10.30
C PRO A 26 21.31 -5.85 8.91
N LEU A 27 22.00 -5.23 7.95
CA LEU A 27 22.10 -5.72 6.58
C LEU A 27 23.12 -6.85 6.43
N LEU A 28 24.12 -6.92 7.31
CA LEU A 28 25.22 -7.87 7.26
C LEU A 28 25.13 -8.95 8.33
N ASN A 29 24.34 -8.71 9.38
CA ASN A 29 24.22 -9.60 10.53
C ASN A 29 23.42 -10.86 10.17
N LYS A 30 24.08 -12.02 10.25
CA LYS A 30 23.45 -13.36 10.10
C LYS A 30 23.09 -13.98 11.46
N GLY A 31 23.33 -13.28 12.57
CA GLY A 31 23.15 -13.82 13.92
C GLY A 31 23.96 -15.08 14.16
N THR A 32 23.31 -16.15 14.61
CA THR A 32 23.97 -17.45 14.84
C THR A 32 24.22 -18.28 13.58
N ALA A 33 23.86 -17.78 12.38
CA ALA A 33 24.07 -18.51 11.13
C ALA A 33 25.46 -18.28 10.51
N PHE A 34 26.27 -17.37 11.04
CA PHE A 34 27.66 -17.28 10.58
C PHE A 34 28.33 -18.64 10.72
N THR A 35 28.86 -19.16 9.59
CA THR A 35 29.58 -20.43 9.53
C THR A 35 30.85 -20.37 10.36
N GLU A 36 31.43 -21.51 10.70
CA GLU A 36 32.70 -21.58 11.44
C GLU A 36 33.82 -20.80 10.70
N HIS A 37 33.90 -20.95 9.36
CA HIS A 37 34.86 -20.22 8.54
C HIS A 37 34.63 -18.69 8.59
N GLU A 38 33.41 -18.23 8.48
CA GLU A 38 33.09 -16.81 8.59
C GLU A 38 33.41 -16.24 9.98
N ARG A 39 33.18 -17.03 11.05
CA ARG A 39 33.49 -16.63 12.41
C ARG A 39 34.97 -16.38 12.62
N ASP A 40 35.83 -17.24 12.01
CA ASP A 40 37.27 -17.03 12.03
C ASP A 40 37.68 -15.83 11.18
N ALA A 41 37.21 -15.76 9.95
CA ALA A 41 37.59 -14.72 9.00
C ALA A 41 37.16 -13.31 9.44
N LEU A 42 35.97 -13.19 10.10
CA LEU A 42 35.33 -11.92 10.44
C LEU A 42 35.52 -11.53 11.91
N GLY A 43 36.29 -12.29 12.69
CA GLY A 43 36.58 -11.99 14.11
C GLY A 43 35.33 -12.12 15.01
N LEU A 44 34.51 -13.15 14.78
CA LEU A 44 33.27 -13.39 15.53
C LEU A 44 33.38 -14.45 16.62
N ARG A 45 34.55 -15.12 16.73
CA ARG A 45 34.80 -16.09 17.79
C ARG A 45 34.69 -15.46 19.18
N GLY A 46 33.99 -16.13 20.08
CA GLY A 46 33.72 -15.63 21.42
C GLY A 46 32.58 -14.60 21.50
N LEU A 47 32.16 -14.00 20.38
CA LEU A 47 31.02 -13.08 20.31
C LEU A 47 29.70 -13.80 20.09
N LEU A 48 29.73 -14.97 19.45
CA LEU A 48 28.55 -15.79 19.16
C LEU A 48 28.59 -17.11 19.94
N PRO A 49 27.44 -17.68 20.33
CA PRO A 49 27.35 -19.03 20.86
C PRO A 49 27.97 -20.05 19.91
N ALA A 50 28.57 -21.11 20.41
CA ALA A 50 29.32 -22.07 19.62
C ALA A 50 28.50 -22.74 18.51
N HIS A 51 27.23 -23.06 18.76
CA HIS A 51 26.37 -23.73 17.78
C HIS A 51 25.98 -22.83 16.62
N VAL A 52 26.17 -23.31 15.39
CA VAL A 52 25.72 -22.64 14.17
C VAL A 52 24.29 -23.05 13.86
N LEU A 53 23.38 -22.09 13.89
CA LEU A 53 21.96 -22.30 13.55
C LEU A 53 21.69 -21.83 12.12
N SER A 54 20.98 -22.64 11.33
CA SER A 54 20.52 -22.22 10.01
C SER A 54 19.54 -21.03 10.10
N MET A 55 19.38 -20.33 8.98
CA MET A 55 18.37 -19.26 8.85
C MET A 55 16.96 -19.79 9.16
N ASP A 56 16.60 -20.97 8.67
CA ASP A 56 15.31 -21.61 8.91
C ASP A 56 15.06 -21.89 10.39
N ALA A 57 16.09 -22.39 11.12
CA ALA A 57 16.01 -22.58 12.56
C ALA A 57 15.80 -21.24 13.31
N GLN A 58 16.45 -20.18 12.86
CA GLN A 58 16.26 -18.84 13.41
C GLN A 58 14.85 -18.31 13.11
N ALA A 59 14.34 -18.46 11.87
CA ALA A 59 13.00 -18.05 11.49
C ALA A 59 11.93 -18.78 12.33
N LYS A 60 12.05 -20.10 12.47
CA LYS A 60 11.17 -20.90 13.33
C LYS A 60 11.18 -20.42 14.80
N ARG A 61 12.37 -20.09 15.33
CA ARG A 61 12.49 -19.53 16.68
C ARG A 61 11.81 -18.17 16.81
N VAL A 62 11.96 -17.30 15.81
CA VAL A 62 11.29 -15.99 15.77
C VAL A 62 9.79 -16.18 15.84
N MET A 63 9.21 -17.01 14.97
CA MET A 63 7.77 -17.27 14.95
C MET A 63 7.26 -17.88 16.27
N THR A 64 8.00 -18.83 16.84
CA THR A 64 7.65 -19.42 18.15
C THR A 64 7.59 -18.35 19.24
N ASN A 65 8.52 -17.41 19.26
CA ASN A 65 8.54 -16.35 20.27
C ASN A 65 7.46 -15.28 19.99
N LEU A 66 7.26 -14.91 18.71
CA LEU A 66 6.25 -13.94 18.30
C LEU A 66 4.84 -14.38 18.72
N ARG A 67 4.50 -15.66 18.50
CA ARG A 67 3.19 -16.24 18.87
C ARG A 67 2.92 -16.29 20.35
N ARG A 68 3.95 -16.14 21.22
CA ARG A 68 3.80 -16.06 22.68
C ARG A 68 3.48 -14.66 23.18
N LEU A 69 3.64 -13.63 22.35
CA LEU A 69 3.36 -12.25 22.76
C LEU A 69 1.86 -12.02 22.90
N PRO A 70 1.42 -11.24 23.90
CA PRO A 70 0.01 -11.18 24.32
C PRO A 70 -0.88 -10.40 23.36
N ASN A 71 -0.31 -9.46 22.61
CA ASN A 71 -1.08 -8.58 21.72
C ASN A 71 -0.29 -8.19 20.46
N ASP A 72 -0.98 -7.68 19.48
CA ASP A 72 -0.40 -7.39 18.17
C ASP A 72 0.56 -6.20 18.17
N LEU A 73 0.38 -5.22 19.08
CA LEU A 73 1.34 -4.12 19.20
C LEU A 73 2.69 -4.62 19.73
N ASP A 74 2.71 -5.53 20.69
CA ASP A 74 3.95 -6.14 21.18
C ASP A 74 4.62 -6.98 20.08
N LYS A 75 3.83 -7.69 19.27
CA LYS A 75 4.34 -8.41 18.08
C LYS A 75 4.94 -7.45 17.07
N TYR A 76 4.27 -6.32 16.78
CA TYR A 76 4.79 -5.26 15.91
C TYR A 76 6.14 -4.74 16.41
N VAL A 77 6.25 -4.40 17.70
CA VAL A 77 7.51 -3.93 18.33
C VAL A 77 8.61 -4.98 18.23
N ALA A 78 8.29 -6.26 18.46
CA ALA A 78 9.24 -7.36 18.35
C ALA A 78 9.73 -7.56 16.89
N LEU A 79 8.84 -7.42 15.90
CA LEU A 79 9.19 -7.49 14.47
C LEU A 79 10.08 -6.31 14.06
N ASN A 80 9.80 -5.10 14.52
CA ASN A 80 10.68 -3.95 14.29
C ASN A 80 12.04 -4.14 14.93
N ALA A 81 12.13 -4.65 16.14
CA ALA A 81 13.39 -4.97 16.80
C ALA A 81 14.18 -6.07 16.05
N LEU A 82 13.49 -7.02 15.40
CA LEU A 82 14.14 -7.99 14.51
C LEU A 82 14.68 -7.30 13.27
N HIS A 83 13.88 -6.46 12.64
CA HIS A 83 14.26 -5.70 11.45
C HIS A 83 15.50 -4.82 11.72
N ASP A 84 15.59 -4.21 12.93
CA ASP A 84 16.70 -3.35 13.34
C ASP A 84 18.02 -4.09 13.61
N ARG A 85 17.98 -5.40 13.80
CA ARG A 85 19.19 -6.19 14.09
C ARG A 85 19.55 -7.21 13.03
N ASN A 86 18.61 -7.68 12.21
CA ASN A 86 18.83 -8.68 11.16
C ASN A 86 17.73 -8.58 10.08
N GLU A 87 18.00 -7.76 9.09
CA GLU A 87 17.05 -7.42 8.03
C GLU A 87 16.70 -8.63 7.15
N ALA A 88 17.71 -9.46 6.78
CA ALA A 88 17.46 -10.65 5.97
C ALA A 88 16.52 -11.63 6.69
N LEU A 89 16.74 -11.88 7.99
CA LEU A 89 15.87 -12.75 8.79
C LEU A 89 14.45 -12.15 8.94
N PHE A 90 14.33 -10.84 9.10
CA PHE A 90 13.03 -10.18 9.14
C PHE A 90 12.25 -10.43 7.85
N PHE A 91 12.83 -10.16 6.66
CA PHE A 91 12.16 -10.38 5.40
C PHE A 91 11.90 -11.84 5.08
N ARG A 92 12.78 -12.77 5.53
CA ARG A 92 12.53 -14.21 5.45
C ARG A 92 11.26 -14.59 6.20
N VAL A 93 11.15 -14.16 7.45
CA VAL A 93 9.99 -14.43 8.31
C VAL A 93 8.72 -13.81 7.74
N VAL A 94 8.77 -12.54 7.29
CA VAL A 94 7.61 -11.88 6.69
C VAL A 94 7.15 -12.59 5.42
N SER A 95 8.07 -12.96 4.53
CA SER A 95 7.72 -13.58 3.24
C SER A 95 7.17 -15.00 3.40
N GLU A 96 7.65 -15.78 4.37
CA GLU A 96 7.19 -17.15 4.61
C GLU A 96 5.85 -17.21 5.36
N HIS A 97 5.54 -16.18 6.17
CA HIS A 97 4.35 -16.11 7.02
C HIS A 97 3.56 -14.84 6.75
N ILE A 98 3.43 -14.46 5.47
CA ILE A 98 2.86 -13.18 5.06
C ILE A 98 1.41 -13.01 5.52
N ASP A 99 0.63 -14.08 5.52
CA ASP A 99 -0.76 -14.12 5.98
C ASP A 99 -0.92 -13.79 7.47
N GLU A 100 0.01 -14.27 8.32
CA GLU A 100 0.04 -14.00 9.75
C GLU A 100 0.69 -12.64 10.08
N ILE A 101 1.72 -12.24 9.31
CA ILE A 101 2.56 -11.09 9.66
C ILE A 101 2.10 -9.78 9.01
N GLN A 102 1.52 -9.82 7.80
CA GLN A 102 1.05 -8.58 7.15
C GLN A 102 0.11 -7.76 8.04
N PRO A 103 -0.90 -8.35 8.73
CA PRO A 103 -1.75 -7.58 9.64
C PRO A 103 -1.02 -6.96 10.84
N LEU A 104 0.15 -7.49 11.19
CA LEU A 104 0.99 -6.99 12.28
C LEU A 104 1.84 -5.81 11.84
N ILE A 105 2.52 -5.88 10.69
CA ILE A 105 3.43 -4.83 10.20
C ILE A 105 2.73 -3.74 9.39
N TYR A 106 1.47 -3.98 9.01
CA TYR A 106 0.64 -3.05 8.26
C TYR A 106 -0.77 -2.98 8.89
N THR A 107 -1.83 -2.74 8.08
CA THR A 107 -3.20 -2.65 8.62
C THR A 107 -3.69 -4.01 9.13
N PRO A 108 -4.33 -4.07 10.32
CA PRO A 108 -4.77 -2.94 11.16
C PRO A 108 -3.75 -2.45 12.20
N THR A 109 -2.74 -3.24 12.56
CA THR A 109 -1.86 -2.98 13.71
C THR A 109 -1.03 -1.71 13.55
N VAL A 110 -0.58 -1.38 12.34
CA VAL A 110 0.20 -0.16 12.07
C VAL A 110 -0.54 1.12 12.46
N GLY A 111 -1.87 1.15 12.40
CA GLY A 111 -2.67 2.28 12.86
C GLY A 111 -2.48 2.54 14.36
N LEU A 112 -2.57 1.48 15.19
CA LEU A 112 -2.29 1.56 16.62
C LEU A 112 -0.82 1.91 16.89
N ALA A 113 0.10 1.36 16.10
CA ALA A 113 1.52 1.66 16.20
C ALA A 113 1.79 3.14 15.93
N CYS A 114 1.14 3.76 14.93
CA CYS A 114 1.22 5.19 14.67
C CYS A 114 0.65 6.02 15.83
N GLN A 115 -0.50 5.63 16.41
CA GLN A 115 -1.05 6.31 17.59
C GLN A 115 -0.10 6.26 18.81
N ARG A 116 0.71 5.22 18.90
CA ARG A 116 1.66 4.99 20.00
C ARG A 116 3.12 5.24 19.60
N PHE A 117 3.37 5.82 18.44
CA PHE A 117 4.68 5.90 17.82
C PHE A 117 5.75 6.48 18.74
N GLY A 118 5.47 7.60 19.40
CA GLY A 118 6.42 8.24 20.33
C GLY A 118 6.79 7.36 21.52
N TYR A 119 5.88 6.47 21.96
CA TYR A 119 6.13 5.54 23.07
C TYR A 119 6.94 4.31 22.65
N ILE A 120 6.77 3.85 21.40
CA ILE A 120 7.42 2.62 20.90
C ILE A 120 8.64 2.92 20.04
N PHE A 121 8.98 4.20 19.82
CA PHE A 121 10.12 4.61 19.01
C PHE A 121 11.44 4.12 19.62
N GLN A 122 12.19 3.33 18.84
CA GLN A 122 13.50 2.78 19.25
C GLN A 122 14.63 3.26 18.34
N ARG A 123 14.43 3.21 17.01
CA ARG A 123 15.43 3.60 16.01
C ARG A 123 14.74 4.29 14.84
N PRO A 124 15.38 5.29 14.24
CA PRO A 124 14.87 5.90 13.01
C PRO A 124 14.95 4.90 11.85
N ARG A 125 13.87 4.84 11.07
CA ARG A 125 13.78 4.08 9.82
C ARG A 125 13.30 5.01 8.72
N GLY A 126 14.22 5.70 8.06
CA GLY A 126 13.90 6.69 7.05
C GLY A 126 14.21 8.11 7.50
N LEU A 127 13.73 9.08 6.74
CA LEU A 127 14.02 10.49 6.95
C LEU A 127 12.79 11.25 7.44
N PHE A 128 12.97 12.03 8.48
CA PHE A 128 12.03 13.05 8.94
C PHE A 128 12.51 14.40 8.40
N ILE A 129 11.73 15.02 7.53
CA ILE A 129 12.06 16.31 6.90
C ILE A 129 11.08 17.34 7.45
N GLY A 130 11.55 18.18 8.36
CA GLY A 130 10.73 19.15 9.07
C GLY A 130 10.52 20.44 8.27
N ALA A 131 9.41 21.13 8.51
CA ALA A 131 9.15 22.45 7.94
C ALA A 131 10.28 23.46 8.24
N ASN A 132 11.01 23.25 9.34
CA ASN A 132 12.16 24.06 9.76
C ASN A 132 13.42 23.81 8.90
N ASP A 133 13.40 22.75 8.09
CA ASP A 133 14.52 22.36 7.20
C ASP A 133 14.38 22.92 5.78
N ARG A 134 13.41 23.80 5.56
CA ARG A 134 13.20 24.47 4.28
C ARG A 134 14.50 25.12 3.77
N GLY A 135 14.82 24.91 2.50
CA GLY A 135 16.08 25.35 1.87
C GLY A 135 17.26 24.39 2.06
N ARG A 136 17.11 23.30 2.84
CA ARG A 136 18.17 22.34 3.15
C ARG A 136 17.80 20.90 2.80
N ILE A 137 16.67 20.63 2.14
CA ILE A 137 16.15 19.27 1.91
C ILE A 137 17.14 18.41 1.12
N VAL A 138 17.88 18.98 0.16
CA VAL A 138 18.95 18.25 -0.58
C VAL A 138 20.03 17.72 0.37
N GLU A 139 20.42 18.50 1.36
CA GLU A 139 21.41 18.10 2.37
C GLU A 139 20.88 16.93 3.21
N LEU A 140 19.62 17.02 3.66
CA LEU A 140 18.99 15.98 4.47
C LEU A 140 18.85 14.67 3.71
N LEU A 141 18.42 14.70 2.44
CA LEU A 141 18.33 13.51 1.60
C LEU A 141 19.67 12.81 1.39
N ARG A 142 20.78 13.57 1.34
CA ARG A 142 22.14 13.01 1.25
C ARG A 142 22.62 12.29 2.52
N ASN A 143 21.95 12.49 3.65
CA ASN A 143 22.20 11.70 4.86
C ASN A 143 21.71 10.26 4.74
N TRP A 144 20.86 9.96 3.73
CA TRP A 144 20.47 8.57 3.45
C TRP A 144 21.63 7.83 2.76
N PRO A 145 22.12 6.73 3.35
CA PRO A 145 23.38 6.11 2.89
C PRO A 145 23.23 5.21 1.65
N TYR A 146 21.99 4.99 1.16
CA TYR A 146 21.71 4.04 0.10
C TYR A 146 21.13 4.70 -1.15
N PRO A 147 21.29 4.08 -2.35
CA PRO A 147 20.72 4.61 -3.59
C PRO A 147 19.21 4.35 -3.65
N ALA A 148 18.40 5.27 -3.16
CA ALA A 148 16.94 5.11 -3.20
C ALA A 148 16.43 5.06 -4.65
N LYS A 149 15.61 4.03 -4.95
CA LYS A 149 14.85 3.89 -6.20
C LYS A 149 13.36 4.02 -5.96
N LEU A 150 12.94 3.94 -4.70
CA LEU A 150 11.58 4.03 -4.25
C LEU A 150 11.50 4.84 -2.97
N ILE A 151 10.69 5.88 -3.00
CA ILE A 151 10.32 6.68 -1.82
C ILE A 151 8.83 6.48 -1.58
N VAL A 152 8.45 6.10 -0.36
CA VAL A 152 7.08 6.26 0.13
C VAL A 152 7.08 7.44 1.07
N VAL A 153 6.24 8.42 0.78
CA VAL A 153 6.18 9.69 1.52
C VAL A 153 4.77 9.95 2.04
N THR A 154 4.71 10.42 3.29
CA THR A 154 3.48 10.92 3.92
C THR A 154 3.74 12.24 4.62
N ASP A 155 2.70 13.06 4.79
CA ASP A 155 2.72 14.24 5.68
C ASP A 155 1.95 14.00 6.99
N GLY A 156 1.41 12.81 7.15
CA GLY A 156 0.71 12.37 8.36
C GLY A 156 -0.66 13.02 8.60
N GLU A 157 -1.24 13.72 7.62
CA GLU A 157 -2.50 14.44 7.83
C GLU A 157 -3.72 13.53 7.91
N ARG A 158 -3.70 12.40 7.18
CA ARG A 158 -4.85 11.48 7.11
C ARG A 158 -4.44 10.03 7.22
N ILE A 159 -3.84 9.67 8.34
CA ILE A 159 -3.39 8.29 8.58
C ILE A 159 -4.60 7.35 8.65
N LEU A 160 -4.81 6.55 7.62
CA LEU A 160 -5.93 5.61 7.51
C LEU A 160 -7.27 6.30 7.84
N GLY A 161 -8.11 5.67 8.67
CA GLY A 161 -9.32 6.25 9.24
C GLY A 161 -9.12 6.98 10.59
N LEU A 162 -7.85 7.24 11.01
CA LEU A 162 -7.50 7.80 12.32
C LEU A 162 -7.30 9.32 12.30
N GLY A 163 -7.17 9.92 11.12
CA GLY A 163 -6.95 11.36 10.95
C GLY A 163 -5.50 11.80 11.11
N ASP A 164 -5.31 13.07 11.53
CA ASP A 164 -4.00 13.69 11.67
C ASP A 164 -3.20 13.10 12.83
N LEU A 165 -2.13 12.38 12.51
CA LEU A 165 -1.16 11.84 13.45
C LEU A 165 0.23 12.51 13.31
N GLY A 166 0.37 13.51 12.43
CA GLY A 166 1.62 14.23 12.21
C GLY A 166 2.79 13.29 11.97
N ALA A 167 3.95 13.60 12.57
CA ALA A 167 5.16 12.80 12.41
C ALA A 167 5.03 11.34 12.90
N ASN A 168 4.08 11.03 13.78
CA ASN A 168 3.80 9.68 14.21
C ASN A 168 3.31 8.79 13.04
N GLY A 169 2.82 9.39 11.94
CA GLY A 169 2.47 8.71 10.71
C GLY A 169 3.61 7.98 10.01
N MET A 170 4.88 8.17 10.41
CA MET A 170 6.05 7.50 9.82
C MET A 170 5.93 5.97 9.79
N GLY A 171 5.15 5.37 10.68
CA GLY A 171 4.88 3.93 10.66
C GLY A 171 4.28 3.44 9.32
N ILE A 172 3.53 4.28 8.62
CA ILE A 172 2.89 3.94 7.34
C ILE A 172 3.93 3.74 6.21
N PRO A 173 4.81 4.72 5.88
CA PRO A 173 5.86 4.49 4.87
C PRO A 173 6.76 3.30 5.19
N VAL A 174 7.11 3.10 6.47
CA VAL A 174 7.91 1.95 6.91
C VAL A 174 7.20 0.62 6.64
N GLY A 175 5.91 0.52 6.98
CA GLY A 175 5.09 -0.66 6.71
C GLY A 175 4.93 -0.93 5.21
N LYS A 176 4.61 0.10 4.43
CA LYS A 176 4.51 0.01 2.95
C LYS A 176 5.79 -0.53 2.32
N LEU A 177 6.95 0.04 2.68
CA LEU A 177 8.22 -0.39 2.11
C LEU A 177 8.63 -1.80 2.57
N SER A 178 8.21 -2.21 3.77
CA SER A 178 8.37 -3.61 4.20
C SER A 178 7.56 -4.57 3.30
N LEU A 179 6.35 -4.17 2.88
CA LEU A 179 5.56 -4.95 1.92
C LEU A 179 6.16 -4.94 0.50
N TYR A 180 6.75 -3.84 0.04
CA TYR A 180 7.48 -3.83 -1.22
C TYR A 180 8.60 -4.90 -1.25
N SER A 181 9.35 -4.99 -0.17
CA SER A 181 10.43 -5.97 -0.08
C SER A 181 9.91 -7.41 0.10
N ALA A 182 8.92 -7.61 0.96
CA ALA A 182 8.37 -8.94 1.22
C ALA A 182 7.55 -9.48 0.03
N CYS A 183 6.63 -8.67 -0.52
CA CYS A 183 5.66 -9.10 -1.53
C CYS A 183 6.21 -9.01 -2.96
N ALA A 184 6.99 -7.99 -3.29
CA ALA A 184 7.53 -7.79 -4.63
C ALA A 184 9.06 -7.96 -4.73
N GLY A 185 9.74 -8.23 -3.62
CA GLY A 185 11.19 -8.41 -3.65
C GLY A 185 11.96 -7.14 -4.06
N VAL A 186 11.42 -5.94 -3.84
CA VAL A 186 12.21 -4.72 -3.99
C VAL A 186 13.30 -4.74 -2.92
N HIS A 187 14.55 -4.61 -3.33
CA HIS A 187 15.66 -4.71 -2.38
C HIS A 187 15.58 -3.60 -1.33
N PRO A 188 15.65 -3.91 -0.01
CA PRO A 188 15.45 -2.93 1.06
C PRO A 188 16.32 -1.68 0.95
N LYS A 189 17.56 -1.82 0.49
CA LYS A 189 18.49 -0.68 0.23
C LYS A 189 17.98 0.31 -0.80
N LEU A 190 17.04 -0.09 -1.66
CA LEU A 190 16.43 0.79 -2.67
C LEU A 190 15.23 1.58 -2.13
N CYS A 191 14.81 1.30 -0.90
CA CYS A 191 13.60 1.80 -0.25
C CYS A 191 13.93 2.92 0.74
N LEU A 192 13.23 4.05 0.63
CA LEU A 192 13.39 5.19 1.54
C LEU A 192 12.03 5.64 2.07
N PRO A 193 11.71 5.38 3.34
CA PRO A 193 10.55 5.99 4.01
C PRO A 193 10.82 7.46 4.30
N VAL A 194 9.83 8.33 4.00
CA VAL A 194 9.94 9.77 4.26
C VAL A 194 8.70 10.26 4.98
N MET A 195 8.91 10.98 6.06
CA MET A 195 7.92 11.80 6.76
C MET A 195 8.20 13.28 6.49
N LEU A 196 7.24 13.98 5.88
CA LEU A 196 7.23 15.42 5.78
C LEU A 196 6.57 16.00 7.04
N ASP A 197 7.37 16.32 8.04
CA ASP A 197 6.87 16.86 9.29
C ASP A 197 6.59 18.36 9.16
N ILE A 198 5.38 18.67 8.78
CA ILE A 198 4.87 20.03 8.60
C ILE A 198 4.06 20.53 9.80
N GLY A 199 4.13 19.81 10.93
CA GLY A 199 3.32 20.03 12.13
C GLY A 199 2.05 19.18 12.12
N THR A 200 1.20 19.41 13.11
CA THR A 200 -0.09 18.70 13.28
C THR A 200 -1.18 19.62 13.82
N ASN A 201 -2.43 19.37 13.40
CA ASN A 201 -3.60 20.04 13.98
C ASN A 201 -4.23 19.22 15.12
N ASN A 202 -3.65 18.06 15.46
CA ASN A 202 -4.10 17.20 16.55
C ASN A 202 -3.61 17.76 17.90
N GLU A 203 -4.52 18.37 18.66
CA GLU A 203 -4.21 18.98 19.97
C GLU A 203 -3.68 17.97 20.99
N ALA A 204 -4.14 16.71 20.93
CA ALA A 204 -3.64 15.68 21.84
C ALA A 204 -2.14 15.42 21.61
N LEU A 205 -1.70 15.38 20.35
CA LEU A 205 -0.29 15.21 20.01
C LEU A 205 0.55 16.44 20.35
N LEU A 206 0.03 17.66 20.11
CA LEU A 206 0.75 18.89 20.48
C LEU A 206 1.06 18.97 21.98
N ASN A 207 0.22 18.34 22.81
CA ASN A 207 0.37 18.30 24.26
C ASN A 207 1.00 17.00 24.77
N ASP A 208 1.25 16.00 23.93
CA ASP A 208 1.88 14.74 24.33
C ASP A 208 3.39 14.94 24.50
N PRO A 209 3.97 14.70 25.70
CA PRO A 209 5.41 14.83 25.94
C PRO A 209 6.26 13.90 25.08
N TYR A 210 5.70 12.79 24.60
CA TYR A 210 6.38 11.80 23.75
C TYR A 210 6.18 12.00 22.25
N TYR A 211 5.41 13.01 21.83
CA TYR A 211 5.27 13.32 20.41
C TYR A 211 6.62 13.67 19.79
N VAL A 212 7.00 12.95 18.72
CA VAL A 212 8.34 13.04 18.12
C VAL A 212 8.44 14.12 17.03
N GLY A 213 7.33 14.72 16.61
CA GLY A 213 7.28 15.71 15.53
C GLY A 213 7.34 17.16 16.01
N LEU A 214 7.25 18.07 15.04
CA LEU A 214 7.20 19.51 15.28
C LEU A 214 5.92 19.89 16.05
N ARG A 215 6.08 20.51 17.20
CA ARG A 215 4.97 20.96 18.08
C ARG A 215 4.42 22.31 17.59
N GLN A 216 3.89 22.31 16.40
CA GLN A 216 3.26 23.47 15.77
C GLN A 216 2.07 23.06 14.94
N LYS A 217 1.18 24.03 14.63
CA LYS A 217 0.09 23.79 13.68
C LYS A 217 0.65 23.51 12.29
N ARG A 218 -0.05 22.69 11.52
CA ARG A 218 0.34 22.31 10.15
C ARG A 218 0.52 23.53 9.26
N LEU A 219 1.52 23.48 8.41
CA LEU A 219 1.59 24.37 7.26
C LEU A 219 0.37 24.18 6.37
N SER A 220 -0.11 25.24 5.78
CA SER A 220 -1.25 25.23 4.86
C SER A 220 -1.05 26.21 3.70
N GLY A 221 -1.92 26.11 2.70
CA GLY A 221 -1.91 26.99 1.54
C GLY A 221 -0.60 26.94 0.74
N ALA A 222 -0.14 28.09 0.26
CA ALA A 222 1.05 28.17 -0.60
C ALA A 222 2.32 27.62 0.07
N ALA A 223 2.53 27.93 1.36
CA ALA A 223 3.72 27.50 2.09
C ALA A 223 3.82 25.95 2.16
N TYR A 224 2.69 25.25 2.28
CA TYR A 224 2.63 23.81 2.24
C TYR A 224 3.08 23.25 0.87
N TYR A 225 2.46 23.74 -0.21
CA TYR A 225 2.80 23.25 -1.55
C TYR A 225 4.21 23.59 -1.99
N GLU A 226 4.74 24.76 -1.60
CA GLU A 226 6.14 25.13 -1.84
C GLU A 226 7.12 24.18 -1.12
N PHE A 227 6.78 23.75 0.10
CA PHE A 227 7.60 22.78 0.85
C PHE A 227 7.59 21.41 0.19
N VAL A 228 6.42 20.93 -0.26
CA VAL A 228 6.33 19.66 -1.00
C VAL A 228 7.06 19.74 -2.34
N ASP A 229 6.96 20.88 -3.05
CA ASP A 229 7.69 21.11 -4.31
C ASP A 229 9.20 21.08 -4.13
N GLU A 230 9.70 21.68 -3.05
CA GLU A 230 11.12 21.63 -2.68
C GLU A 230 11.55 20.17 -2.44
N PHE A 231 10.77 19.41 -1.67
CA PHE A 231 11.05 17.99 -1.43
C PHE A 231 11.11 17.19 -2.73
N ILE A 232 10.11 17.31 -3.60
CA ILE A 232 10.06 16.59 -4.89
C ILE A 232 11.26 16.94 -5.77
N THR A 233 11.60 18.24 -5.83
CA THR A 233 12.75 18.72 -6.61
C THR A 233 14.07 18.17 -6.06
N ALA A 234 14.23 18.21 -4.74
CA ALA A 234 15.41 17.71 -4.04
C ALA A 234 15.55 16.18 -4.19
N ALA A 235 14.45 15.42 -4.04
CA ALA A 235 14.44 13.97 -4.18
C ALA A 235 14.90 13.53 -5.57
N ARG A 236 14.40 14.20 -6.63
CA ARG A 236 14.82 13.93 -8.01
C ARG A 236 16.29 14.28 -8.28
N ALA A 237 16.78 15.33 -7.66
CA ALA A 237 18.19 15.76 -7.80
C ALA A 237 19.14 14.79 -7.10
N VAL A 238 18.78 14.28 -5.91
CA VAL A 238 19.62 13.36 -5.12
C VAL A 238 19.50 11.92 -5.62
N PHE A 239 18.29 11.49 -6.02
CA PHE A 239 17.99 10.13 -6.48
C PHE A 239 17.37 10.15 -7.89
N PRO A 240 18.18 10.33 -8.95
CA PRO A 240 17.67 10.36 -10.32
C PRO A 240 16.87 9.11 -10.70
N GLY A 241 15.69 9.32 -11.28
CA GLY A 241 14.79 8.24 -11.69
C GLY A 241 14.07 7.54 -10.52
N VAL A 242 14.05 8.13 -9.33
CA VAL A 242 13.32 7.59 -8.17
C VAL A 242 11.82 7.59 -8.43
N LEU A 243 11.16 6.50 -8.07
CA LEU A 243 9.71 6.41 -7.95
C LEU A 243 9.28 7.01 -6.62
N ILE A 244 8.29 7.90 -6.63
CA ILE A 244 7.72 8.50 -5.42
C ILE A 244 6.26 8.07 -5.28
N GLN A 245 5.94 7.39 -4.19
CA GLN A 245 4.57 7.05 -3.81
C GLN A 245 4.09 8.01 -2.74
N PHE A 246 2.99 8.72 -3.02
CA PHE A 246 2.24 9.48 -2.01
C PHE A 246 1.34 8.54 -1.22
N GLU A 247 1.28 8.73 0.10
CA GLU A 247 0.53 7.87 1.01
C GLU A 247 -0.07 8.66 2.17
N ASP A 248 -1.35 8.46 2.47
CA ASP A 248 -2.07 9.05 3.60
C ASP A 248 -2.01 10.60 3.67
N PHE A 249 -2.04 11.27 2.53
CA PHE A 249 -2.27 12.70 2.43
C PHE A 249 -3.76 13.04 2.56
N ALA A 250 -4.10 14.24 3.02
CA ALA A 250 -5.50 14.68 2.98
C ALA A 250 -6.01 14.85 1.54
N SER A 251 -7.31 14.61 1.32
CA SER A 251 -7.94 14.54 0.00
C SER A 251 -7.59 15.71 -0.93
N HIS A 252 -7.61 16.93 -0.38
CA HIS A 252 -7.31 18.13 -1.17
C HIS A 252 -5.86 18.16 -1.65
N ALA A 253 -4.93 17.66 -0.84
CA ALA A 253 -3.50 17.59 -1.18
C ALA A 253 -3.22 16.41 -2.11
N ALA A 254 -3.80 15.24 -1.84
CA ALA A 254 -3.60 14.02 -2.63
C ALA A 254 -3.96 14.22 -4.11
N PHE A 255 -5.16 14.74 -4.41
CA PHE A 255 -5.58 15.03 -5.79
C PHE A 255 -4.71 16.11 -6.43
N HIS A 256 -4.43 17.20 -5.72
CA HIS A 256 -3.62 18.30 -6.25
C HIS A 256 -2.20 17.81 -6.61
N LEU A 257 -1.54 17.09 -5.71
CA LEU A 257 -0.18 16.59 -5.92
C LEU A 257 -0.12 15.56 -7.05
N LEU A 258 -1.07 14.61 -7.06
CA LEU A 258 -1.14 13.63 -8.14
C LEU A 258 -1.33 14.31 -9.49
N HIS A 259 -2.30 15.22 -9.63
CA HIS A 259 -2.54 15.96 -10.86
C HIS A 259 -1.33 16.80 -11.30
N LYS A 260 -0.64 17.44 -10.34
CA LYS A 260 0.52 18.28 -10.61
C LYS A 260 1.71 17.52 -11.18
N TYR A 261 1.93 16.27 -10.72
CA TYR A 261 3.18 15.55 -10.97
C TYR A 261 3.06 14.33 -11.87
N ARG A 262 1.89 13.66 -11.98
CA ARG A 262 1.73 12.37 -12.64
C ARG A 262 2.20 12.30 -14.10
N GLU A 263 2.15 13.42 -14.83
CA GLU A 263 2.61 13.51 -16.22
C GLU A 263 4.05 14.02 -16.37
N LYS A 264 4.72 14.35 -15.27
CA LYS A 264 6.05 14.99 -15.28
C LYS A 264 7.15 14.12 -14.70
N ILE A 265 6.81 13.26 -13.74
CA ILE A 265 7.76 12.43 -12.99
C ILE A 265 7.18 11.05 -12.69
N CYS A 266 8.06 10.12 -12.31
CA CYS A 266 7.65 8.80 -11.86
C CYS A 266 7.01 8.89 -10.47
N VAL A 267 5.69 9.02 -10.42
CA VAL A 267 4.92 9.20 -9.18
C VAL A 267 3.56 8.56 -9.29
N PHE A 268 3.04 8.11 -8.17
CA PHE A 268 1.62 7.74 -8.02
C PHE A 268 1.13 7.97 -6.58
N ASN A 269 -0.18 7.90 -6.39
CA ASN A 269 -0.83 7.91 -5.08
C ASN A 269 -1.56 6.58 -4.87
N ASP A 270 -1.19 5.84 -3.83
CA ASP A 270 -1.76 4.50 -3.60
C ASP A 270 -3.19 4.53 -3.07
N ASP A 271 -3.56 5.56 -2.28
CA ASP A 271 -4.93 5.71 -1.77
C ASP A 271 -5.95 5.95 -2.88
N ILE A 272 -5.51 6.57 -3.98
CA ILE A 272 -6.34 6.84 -5.17
C ILE A 272 -6.20 5.69 -6.17
N GLN A 273 -4.99 5.46 -6.70
CA GLN A 273 -4.76 4.59 -7.84
C GLN A 273 -4.62 3.11 -7.47
N GLY A 274 -3.92 2.80 -6.37
CA GLY A 274 -3.80 1.42 -5.88
C GLY A 274 -5.13 0.88 -5.38
N THR A 275 -5.88 1.69 -4.63
CA THR A 275 -7.25 1.36 -4.20
C THR A 275 -8.18 1.16 -5.39
N ALA A 276 -8.11 2.02 -6.38
CA ALA A 276 -8.91 1.86 -7.60
C ALA A 276 -8.60 0.55 -8.35
N ALA A 277 -7.31 0.21 -8.47
CA ALA A 277 -6.89 -0.99 -9.19
C ALA A 277 -7.28 -2.28 -8.47
N VAL A 278 -7.16 -2.36 -7.14
CA VAL A 278 -7.57 -3.57 -6.41
C VAL A 278 -9.09 -3.77 -6.47
N VAL A 279 -9.88 -2.70 -6.43
CA VAL A 279 -11.35 -2.78 -6.57
C VAL A 279 -11.74 -3.18 -7.97
N LEU A 280 -11.11 -2.60 -9.00
CA LEU A 280 -11.33 -3.00 -10.38
C LEU A 280 -11.00 -4.48 -10.59
N ALA A 281 -9.90 -4.99 -10.02
CA ALA A 281 -9.56 -6.42 -10.07
C ALA A 281 -10.64 -7.29 -9.45
N GLY A 282 -11.16 -6.92 -8.28
CA GLY A 282 -12.29 -7.61 -7.65
C GLY A 282 -13.54 -7.63 -8.54
N LEU A 283 -13.90 -6.48 -9.15
CA LEU A 283 -15.01 -6.40 -10.11
C LEU A 283 -14.78 -7.31 -11.32
N LEU A 284 -13.58 -7.31 -11.90
CA LEU A 284 -13.23 -8.21 -13.01
C LEU A 284 -13.33 -9.68 -12.62
N SER A 285 -12.94 -10.03 -11.39
CA SER A 285 -13.11 -11.39 -10.86
C SER A 285 -14.59 -11.76 -10.73
N THR A 286 -15.48 -10.83 -10.34
CA THR A 286 -16.93 -11.10 -10.30
C THR A 286 -17.50 -11.37 -11.70
N LEU A 287 -16.97 -10.71 -12.74
CA LEU A 287 -17.41 -10.93 -14.13
C LEU A 287 -17.05 -12.34 -14.63
N ARG A 288 -15.95 -12.93 -14.16
CA ARG A 288 -15.62 -14.34 -14.46
C ARG A 288 -16.63 -15.31 -13.88
N VAL A 289 -17.28 -14.94 -12.76
CA VAL A 289 -18.35 -15.77 -12.15
C VAL A 289 -19.71 -15.50 -12.82
N THR A 290 -20.03 -14.25 -13.13
CA THR A 290 -21.33 -13.86 -13.68
C THR A 290 -21.43 -14.02 -15.19
N GLY A 291 -20.31 -14.01 -15.92
CA GLY A 291 -20.25 -14.05 -17.39
C GLY A 291 -20.66 -12.72 -18.06
N GLY A 292 -20.81 -11.61 -17.29
CA GLY A 292 -21.22 -10.31 -17.82
C GLY A 292 -20.03 -9.44 -18.26
N LEU A 293 -20.35 -8.26 -18.80
CA LEU A 293 -19.36 -7.24 -19.14
C LEU A 293 -19.30 -6.15 -18.08
N LEU A 294 -18.13 -5.50 -17.94
CA LEU A 294 -17.99 -4.36 -17.04
C LEU A 294 -18.92 -3.21 -17.42
N THR A 295 -19.13 -3.00 -18.72
CA THR A 295 -20.05 -1.99 -19.28
C THR A 295 -21.51 -2.20 -18.95
N ASP A 296 -21.90 -3.41 -18.51
CA ASP A 296 -23.27 -3.73 -18.09
C ASP A 296 -23.49 -3.46 -16.59
N GLN A 297 -22.40 -3.25 -15.84
CA GLN A 297 -22.48 -3.07 -14.39
C GLN A 297 -22.92 -1.66 -14.00
N LYS A 298 -23.83 -1.56 -13.04
CA LYS A 298 -24.20 -0.30 -12.41
C LYS A 298 -23.68 -0.29 -10.98
N LEU A 299 -22.77 0.62 -10.68
CA LEU A 299 -22.08 0.71 -9.40
C LEU A 299 -22.68 1.84 -8.55
N LEU A 300 -22.96 1.55 -7.29
CA LEU A 300 -23.40 2.53 -6.31
C LEU A 300 -22.41 2.58 -5.15
N PHE A 301 -21.75 3.70 -4.97
CA PHE A 301 -20.77 3.92 -3.93
C PHE A 301 -21.43 4.53 -2.68
N LEU A 302 -21.16 3.96 -1.52
CA LEU A 302 -21.37 4.62 -0.23
C LEU A 302 -20.08 5.31 0.16
N GLY A 303 -20.02 6.61 -0.06
CA GLY A 303 -18.85 7.46 0.00
C GLY A 303 -18.69 8.25 -1.31
N ALA A 304 -18.16 9.46 -1.23
CA ALA A 304 -17.88 10.30 -2.39
C ALA A 304 -16.56 11.09 -2.19
N GLY A 305 -15.59 10.48 -1.50
CA GLY A 305 -14.22 10.98 -1.30
C GLY A 305 -13.25 10.43 -2.35
N GLU A 306 -11.95 10.51 -2.04
CA GLU A 306 -10.85 10.07 -2.92
C GLU A 306 -10.99 8.63 -3.39
N ALA A 307 -11.20 7.70 -2.48
CA ALA A 307 -11.33 6.28 -2.83
C ALA A 307 -12.49 6.06 -3.80
N ALA A 308 -13.69 6.61 -3.51
CA ALA A 308 -14.87 6.45 -4.36
C ALA A 308 -14.64 7.03 -5.77
N THR A 309 -14.13 8.26 -5.85
CA THR A 309 -13.92 8.92 -7.15
C THR A 309 -12.75 8.30 -7.91
N GLY A 310 -11.67 7.92 -7.24
CA GLY A 310 -10.54 7.22 -7.87
C GLY A 310 -10.96 5.86 -8.44
N ILE A 311 -11.75 5.08 -7.70
CA ILE A 311 -12.30 3.81 -8.18
C ILE A 311 -13.20 4.07 -9.40
N ALA A 312 -14.13 5.04 -9.30
CA ALA A 312 -15.03 5.36 -10.39
C ALA A 312 -14.28 5.82 -11.67
N ASP A 313 -13.23 6.63 -11.54
CA ASP A 313 -12.41 7.09 -12.66
C ASP A 313 -11.69 5.92 -13.36
N LEU A 314 -11.11 4.99 -12.59
CA LEU A 314 -10.44 3.83 -13.17
C LEU A 314 -11.45 2.86 -13.81
N VAL A 315 -12.62 2.66 -13.20
CA VAL A 315 -13.72 1.85 -13.77
C VAL A 315 -14.23 2.49 -15.06
N VAL A 316 -14.41 3.81 -15.10
CA VAL A 316 -14.77 4.55 -16.34
C VAL A 316 -13.72 4.31 -17.41
N SER A 317 -12.44 4.42 -17.09
CA SER A 317 -11.34 4.16 -18.02
C SER A 317 -11.37 2.73 -18.56
N ALA A 318 -11.64 1.74 -17.70
CA ALA A 318 -11.77 0.33 -18.09
C ALA A 318 -13.02 0.09 -18.97
N MET A 319 -14.16 0.70 -18.66
CA MET A 319 -15.37 0.65 -19.51
C MET A 319 -15.13 1.28 -20.88
N VAL A 320 -14.37 2.39 -20.94
CA VAL A 320 -14.00 3.04 -22.20
C VAL A 320 -13.07 2.14 -23.03
N ALA A 321 -12.10 1.49 -22.40
CA ALA A 321 -11.28 0.48 -23.06
C ALA A 321 -12.11 -0.71 -23.59
N GLY A 322 -13.23 -1.02 -22.94
CA GLY A 322 -14.24 -1.99 -23.38
C GLY A 322 -15.22 -1.48 -24.44
N GLY A 323 -15.04 -0.24 -24.96
CA GLY A 323 -15.82 0.31 -26.06
C GLY A 323 -16.94 1.28 -25.67
N ALA A 324 -17.14 1.60 -24.41
CA ALA A 324 -18.09 2.63 -24.00
C ALA A 324 -17.53 4.04 -24.24
N THR A 325 -18.41 5.03 -24.44
CA THR A 325 -17.98 6.43 -24.35
C THR A 325 -17.81 6.85 -22.88
N VAL A 326 -16.99 7.88 -22.63
CA VAL A 326 -16.81 8.42 -21.26
C VAL A 326 -18.15 8.81 -20.63
N ALA A 327 -19.05 9.41 -21.41
CA ALA A 327 -20.38 9.82 -20.94
C ALA A 327 -21.22 8.61 -20.52
N GLN A 328 -21.25 7.54 -21.33
CA GLN A 328 -21.94 6.30 -21.00
C GLN A 328 -21.34 5.64 -19.75
N ALA A 329 -20.02 5.49 -19.71
CA ALA A 329 -19.34 4.88 -18.57
C ALA A 329 -19.61 5.63 -17.24
N ARG A 330 -19.63 6.97 -17.26
CA ARG A 330 -19.96 7.76 -16.07
C ARG A 330 -21.39 7.53 -15.58
N LEU A 331 -22.37 7.31 -16.45
CA LEU A 331 -23.77 7.02 -16.07
C LEU A 331 -23.93 5.70 -15.32
N HIS A 332 -22.93 4.83 -15.37
CA HIS A 332 -22.90 3.56 -14.62
C HIS A 332 -22.36 3.71 -13.19
N ASN A 333 -21.80 4.87 -12.82
CA ASN A 333 -21.17 5.09 -11.53
C ASN A 333 -21.93 6.17 -10.74
N TRP A 334 -22.51 5.79 -9.60
CA TRP A 334 -23.35 6.62 -8.75
C TRP A 334 -22.74 6.77 -7.36
N LEU A 335 -22.73 7.97 -6.80
CA LEU A 335 -22.12 8.26 -5.50
C LEU A 335 -23.18 8.72 -4.49
N VAL A 336 -23.10 8.24 -3.25
CA VAL A 336 -23.90 8.70 -2.10
C VAL A 336 -22.94 9.21 -1.03
N ASP A 337 -23.10 10.45 -0.60
CA ASP A 337 -22.37 11.02 0.53
C ASP A 337 -23.29 11.27 1.74
N SER A 338 -22.79 11.92 2.79
CA SER A 338 -23.54 12.23 4.01
C SER A 338 -24.81 13.08 3.78
N ARG A 339 -24.97 13.68 2.60
CA ARG A 339 -26.15 14.46 2.20
C ARG A 339 -27.05 13.73 1.19
N GLY A 340 -26.78 12.44 0.95
CA GLY A 340 -27.51 11.60 0.01
C GLY A 340 -26.87 11.50 -1.38
N LEU A 341 -27.67 11.14 -2.38
CA LEU A 341 -27.24 10.92 -3.76
C LEU A 341 -26.60 12.19 -4.36
N VAL A 342 -25.45 12.02 -5.02
CA VAL A 342 -24.74 13.11 -5.71
C VAL A 342 -25.46 13.39 -7.03
N VAL A 343 -26.20 14.50 -7.09
CA VAL A 343 -27.00 14.91 -8.26
C VAL A 343 -26.69 16.36 -8.64
N LYS A 344 -26.91 16.72 -9.90
CA LYS A 344 -26.59 18.06 -10.44
C LYS A 344 -27.32 19.20 -9.77
N SER A 345 -28.51 18.94 -9.23
CA SER A 345 -29.31 19.95 -8.53
C SER A 345 -28.74 20.37 -7.16
N ARG A 346 -27.70 19.66 -6.65
CA ARG A 346 -27.06 19.98 -5.36
C ARG A 346 -26.06 21.12 -5.54
N SER A 347 -26.09 22.09 -4.62
CA SER A 347 -25.07 23.14 -4.48
C SER A 347 -23.86 22.66 -3.67
N GLY A 348 -22.69 23.28 -3.88
CA GLY A 348 -21.49 23.06 -3.09
C GLY A 348 -20.83 21.68 -3.30
N LEU A 349 -20.98 21.10 -4.49
CA LEU A 349 -20.22 19.93 -4.91
C LEU A 349 -18.76 20.32 -5.19
N THR A 350 -17.83 19.51 -4.71
CA THR A 350 -16.41 19.62 -5.06
C THR A 350 -16.17 19.15 -6.49
N GLU A 351 -15.09 19.62 -7.11
CA GLU A 351 -14.78 19.36 -8.51
C GLU A 351 -14.80 17.86 -8.88
N HIS A 352 -14.17 17.02 -8.05
CA HIS A 352 -14.13 15.56 -8.28
C HIS A 352 -15.52 14.90 -8.22
N LYS A 353 -16.50 15.48 -7.49
CA LYS A 353 -17.89 14.98 -7.46
C LYS A 353 -18.71 15.41 -8.66
N LEU A 354 -18.36 16.54 -9.28
CA LEU A 354 -19.13 17.08 -10.41
C LEU A 354 -19.18 16.11 -11.61
N ALA A 355 -18.10 15.35 -11.83
CA ALA A 355 -18.02 14.34 -12.89
C ALA A 355 -19.07 13.22 -12.74
N TYR A 356 -19.55 12.98 -11.52
CA TYR A 356 -20.50 11.93 -11.14
C TYR A 356 -21.84 12.50 -10.61
N ALA A 357 -22.08 13.78 -10.78
CA ALA A 357 -23.36 14.40 -10.47
C ALA A 357 -24.33 14.18 -11.63
N HIS A 358 -25.32 13.32 -11.44
CA HIS A 358 -26.27 12.96 -12.48
C HIS A 358 -27.53 13.82 -12.45
N GLU A 359 -28.26 13.90 -13.59
CA GLU A 359 -29.61 14.41 -13.65
C GLU A 359 -30.56 13.42 -12.99
N HIS A 360 -30.92 13.65 -11.76
CA HIS A 360 -31.82 12.80 -10.98
C HIS A 360 -32.44 13.60 -9.83
N ALA A 361 -33.60 13.16 -9.34
CA ALA A 361 -34.18 13.69 -8.11
C ALA A 361 -33.27 13.41 -6.91
N GLN A 362 -33.29 14.27 -5.91
CA GLN A 362 -32.54 14.06 -4.68
C GLN A 362 -33.05 12.82 -3.94
N ILE A 363 -32.12 12.00 -3.46
CA ILE A 363 -32.39 10.83 -2.60
C ILE A 363 -31.53 10.99 -1.36
N GLY A 364 -32.16 10.97 -0.18
CA GLY A 364 -31.49 11.29 1.08
C GLY A 364 -30.72 10.12 1.72
N ASP A 365 -31.04 8.87 1.38
CA ASP A 365 -30.48 7.69 2.02
C ASP A 365 -30.06 6.62 1.01
N PHE A 366 -29.16 5.74 1.46
CA PHE A 366 -28.52 4.72 0.63
C PHE A 366 -29.48 3.61 0.19
N LEU A 367 -30.38 3.16 1.09
CA LEU A 367 -31.33 2.09 0.80
C LEU A 367 -32.34 2.50 -0.27
N THR A 368 -32.87 3.73 -0.17
CA THR A 368 -33.76 4.31 -1.19
C THR A 368 -33.03 4.46 -2.53
N ALA A 369 -31.73 4.81 -2.52
CA ALA A 369 -30.92 4.87 -3.73
C ALA A 369 -30.78 3.47 -4.38
N ILE A 370 -30.55 2.41 -3.59
CA ILE A 370 -30.50 1.03 -4.10
C ILE A 370 -31.83 0.63 -4.76
N ARG A 371 -32.96 0.88 -4.08
CA ARG A 371 -34.31 0.53 -4.59
C ARG A 371 -34.65 1.26 -5.88
N THR A 372 -34.20 2.51 -6.00
CA THR A 372 -34.49 3.37 -7.16
C THR A 372 -33.56 3.05 -8.34
N LEU A 373 -32.26 2.98 -8.11
CA LEU A 373 -31.25 2.82 -9.15
C LEU A 373 -31.04 1.37 -9.56
N LYS A 374 -31.37 0.41 -8.68
CA LYS A 374 -31.17 -1.03 -8.87
C LYS A 374 -29.73 -1.35 -9.31
N PRO A 375 -28.72 -1.02 -8.51
CA PRO A 375 -27.34 -1.29 -8.86
C PRO A 375 -27.04 -2.79 -8.90
N THR A 376 -26.07 -3.20 -9.73
CA THR A 376 -25.53 -4.56 -9.72
C THR A 376 -24.49 -4.76 -8.62
N ALA A 377 -23.80 -3.67 -8.25
CA ALA A 377 -22.78 -3.66 -7.21
C ALA A 377 -22.95 -2.46 -6.27
N ILE A 378 -22.72 -2.71 -4.98
CA ILE A 378 -22.55 -1.67 -3.95
C ILE A 378 -21.12 -1.71 -3.40
N ILE A 379 -20.52 -0.54 -3.25
CA ILE A 379 -19.13 -0.38 -2.81
C ILE A 379 -19.08 0.62 -1.65
N GLY A 380 -18.70 0.14 -0.46
CA GLY A 380 -18.57 0.94 0.74
C GLY A 380 -17.14 1.44 0.94
N VAL A 381 -16.98 2.76 1.00
CA VAL A 381 -15.70 3.46 1.16
C VAL A 381 -15.85 4.76 1.98
N ALA A 382 -16.84 4.77 2.88
CA ALA A 382 -17.16 5.94 3.70
C ALA A 382 -16.53 5.94 5.10
N ALA A 383 -15.88 4.86 5.50
CA ALA A 383 -15.37 4.62 6.86
C ALA A 383 -16.45 4.75 7.95
N VAL A 384 -17.69 4.37 7.64
CA VAL A 384 -18.84 4.35 8.56
C VAL A 384 -19.33 2.91 8.71
N GLY A 385 -19.03 2.31 9.86
CA GLY A 385 -19.34 0.90 10.11
C GLY A 385 -20.83 0.58 10.16
N GLY A 386 -21.21 -0.66 9.78
CA GLY A 386 -22.58 -1.19 9.90
C GLY A 386 -23.61 -0.59 8.96
N THR A 387 -23.18 0.12 7.92
CA THR A 387 -24.09 0.82 6.98
C THR A 387 -24.71 -0.10 5.93
N PHE A 388 -24.10 -1.26 5.64
CA PHE A 388 -24.72 -2.30 4.85
C PHE A 388 -25.57 -3.20 5.75
N THR A 389 -26.70 -2.63 6.20
CA THR A 389 -27.63 -3.29 7.10
C THR A 389 -28.23 -4.57 6.49
N PRO A 390 -28.83 -5.47 7.30
CA PRO A 390 -29.56 -6.63 6.78
C PRO A 390 -30.54 -6.30 5.65
N GLU A 391 -31.25 -5.18 5.77
CA GLU A 391 -32.21 -4.73 4.76
C GLU A 391 -31.53 -4.31 3.46
N VAL A 392 -30.36 -3.66 3.52
CA VAL A 392 -29.53 -3.31 2.34
C VAL A 392 -29.10 -4.60 1.62
N LEU A 393 -28.55 -5.57 2.36
CA LEU A 393 -28.04 -6.83 1.81
C LEU A 393 -29.17 -7.66 1.19
N GLN A 394 -30.30 -7.79 1.88
CA GLN A 394 -31.50 -8.48 1.37
C GLN A 394 -32.05 -7.79 0.12
N THR A 395 -32.10 -6.44 0.09
CA THR A 395 -32.55 -5.68 -1.07
C THR A 395 -31.63 -5.96 -2.28
N MET A 396 -30.30 -5.98 -2.09
CA MET A 396 -29.36 -6.34 -3.14
C MET A 396 -29.60 -7.77 -3.66
N ALA A 397 -29.89 -8.73 -2.76
CA ALA A 397 -30.18 -10.12 -3.11
C ALA A 397 -31.55 -10.30 -3.81
N GLN A 398 -32.50 -9.38 -3.61
CA GLN A 398 -33.81 -9.38 -4.30
C GLN A 398 -33.70 -8.86 -5.73
N ILE A 399 -32.88 -7.84 -5.98
CA ILE A 399 -32.75 -7.20 -7.29
C ILE A 399 -31.66 -7.83 -8.17
N ASN A 400 -30.79 -8.67 -7.59
CA ASN A 400 -29.70 -9.33 -8.31
C ASN A 400 -29.67 -10.83 -8.01
N LYS A 401 -29.42 -11.65 -9.04
CA LYS A 401 -29.20 -13.11 -8.86
C LYS A 401 -27.92 -13.37 -8.06
N LEU A 402 -26.85 -12.65 -8.38
CA LEU A 402 -25.55 -12.68 -7.71
C LEU A 402 -25.19 -11.23 -7.35
N PRO A 403 -25.60 -10.74 -6.16
CA PRO A 403 -25.30 -9.37 -5.77
C PRO A 403 -23.80 -9.18 -5.52
N ILE A 404 -23.22 -8.08 -6.00
CA ILE A 404 -21.84 -7.71 -5.73
C ILE A 404 -21.83 -6.72 -4.56
N VAL A 405 -21.12 -7.08 -3.48
CA VAL A 405 -21.03 -6.27 -2.25
C VAL A 405 -19.57 -6.14 -1.82
N PHE A 406 -19.04 -4.95 -1.92
CA PHE A 406 -17.67 -4.64 -1.52
C PHE A 406 -17.69 -3.72 -0.29
N ALA A 407 -17.39 -4.27 0.90
CA ALA A 407 -17.30 -3.57 2.18
C ALA A 407 -15.83 -3.23 2.46
N LEU A 408 -15.34 -2.13 1.89
CA LEU A 408 -13.90 -1.86 1.78
C LEU A 408 -13.34 -0.95 2.87
N SER A 409 -14.19 -0.37 3.72
CA SER A 409 -13.71 0.46 4.82
C SER A 409 -12.95 -0.35 5.85
N ASN A 410 -11.85 0.23 6.37
CA ASN A 410 -11.05 -0.35 7.44
C ASN A 410 -10.68 0.69 8.50
N PRO A 411 -10.36 0.27 9.73
CA PRO A 411 -10.29 -1.11 10.23
C PRO A 411 -11.67 -1.80 10.33
N THR A 412 -11.72 -3.05 10.80
CA THR A 412 -12.96 -3.87 10.90
C THR A 412 -14.12 -3.15 11.59
N SER A 413 -13.85 -2.31 12.60
CA SER A 413 -14.87 -1.49 13.28
C SER A 413 -15.51 -0.41 12.38
N LYS A 414 -14.94 -0.16 11.21
CA LYS A 414 -15.43 0.78 10.20
C LYS A 414 -16.00 0.09 8.97
N ALA A 415 -15.90 -1.25 8.88
CA ALA A 415 -16.45 -2.01 7.77
C ALA A 415 -17.98 -1.87 7.69
N GLU A 416 -18.49 -1.73 6.50
CA GLU A 416 -19.93 -1.51 6.24
C GLU A 416 -20.79 -2.72 6.65
N CYS A 417 -20.27 -3.94 6.53
CA CYS A 417 -20.81 -5.17 7.11
C CYS A 417 -19.67 -6.19 7.30
N SER A 418 -19.95 -7.23 8.07
CA SER A 418 -19.07 -8.40 8.16
C SER A 418 -19.29 -9.37 6.98
N ALA A 419 -18.35 -10.29 6.78
CA ALA A 419 -18.49 -11.37 5.80
C ALA A 419 -19.67 -12.30 6.16
N GLU A 420 -19.83 -12.63 7.44
CA GLU A 420 -20.92 -13.44 7.93
C GLU A 420 -22.29 -12.84 7.59
N GLU A 421 -22.49 -11.54 7.88
CA GLU A 421 -23.71 -10.81 7.52
C GLU A 421 -23.94 -10.81 6.01
N ALA A 422 -22.89 -10.56 5.21
CA ALA A 422 -23.00 -10.52 3.75
C ALA A 422 -23.47 -11.86 3.19
N TYR A 423 -22.88 -12.98 3.61
CA TYR A 423 -23.31 -14.32 3.16
C TYR A 423 -24.67 -14.70 3.72
N GLN A 424 -24.93 -14.47 5.01
CA GLN A 424 -26.20 -14.83 5.67
C GLN A 424 -27.40 -14.14 5.02
N TYR A 425 -27.38 -12.80 4.89
CA TYR A 425 -28.51 -12.03 4.41
C TYR A 425 -28.72 -12.08 2.89
N THR A 426 -27.76 -12.65 2.16
CA THR A 426 -27.91 -12.90 0.71
C THR A 426 -28.15 -14.37 0.38
N GLY A 427 -28.25 -15.26 1.38
CA GLY A 427 -28.39 -16.71 1.18
C GLY A 427 -27.20 -17.31 0.42
N GLY A 428 -25.98 -16.91 0.76
CA GLY A 428 -24.73 -17.40 0.16
C GLY A 428 -24.47 -16.94 -1.28
N ARG A 429 -25.33 -16.10 -1.87
CA ARG A 429 -25.25 -15.71 -3.29
C ARG A 429 -24.36 -14.50 -3.57
N VAL A 430 -23.89 -13.81 -2.52
CA VAL A 430 -23.08 -12.60 -2.67
C VAL A 430 -21.70 -12.89 -3.25
N LEU A 431 -21.25 -12.03 -4.16
CA LEU A 431 -19.85 -11.91 -4.55
C LEU A 431 -19.23 -10.82 -3.67
N PHE A 432 -18.46 -11.25 -2.67
CA PHE A 432 -18.06 -10.39 -1.56
C PHE A 432 -16.56 -10.08 -1.56
N ALA A 433 -16.22 -8.81 -1.37
CA ALA A 433 -14.88 -8.36 -1.04
C ALA A 433 -14.90 -7.48 0.21
N CYS A 434 -13.83 -7.52 0.99
CA CYS A 434 -13.70 -6.78 2.25
C CYS A 434 -12.41 -5.97 2.30
N GLY A 435 -12.44 -4.87 3.05
CA GLY A 435 -11.25 -4.05 3.35
C GLY A 435 -10.47 -4.55 4.56
N SER A 436 -11.09 -5.36 5.41
CA SER A 436 -10.49 -5.97 6.60
C SER A 436 -10.48 -7.50 6.48
N PRO A 437 -9.55 -8.20 7.13
CA PRO A 437 -9.53 -9.67 7.11
C PRO A 437 -10.72 -10.24 7.89
N TYR A 438 -11.30 -11.32 7.37
CA TYR A 438 -12.35 -12.12 8.02
C TYR A 438 -12.01 -13.61 7.91
N ASP A 439 -12.43 -14.37 8.91
CA ASP A 439 -12.33 -15.83 8.90
C ASP A 439 -13.29 -16.44 7.84
N PRO A 440 -13.01 -17.67 7.39
CA PRO A 440 -13.94 -18.39 6.52
C PRO A 440 -15.32 -18.53 7.15
N VAL A 441 -16.37 -18.36 6.34
CA VAL A 441 -17.77 -18.44 6.75
C VAL A 441 -18.41 -19.72 6.20
N THR A 442 -18.97 -20.56 7.07
CA THR A 442 -19.71 -21.76 6.64
C THR A 442 -21.21 -21.50 6.72
N LEU A 443 -21.90 -21.63 5.59
CA LEU A 443 -23.34 -21.50 5.47
C LEU A 443 -23.90 -22.66 4.65
N GLU A 444 -24.89 -23.39 5.21
CA GLU A 444 -25.58 -24.51 4.55
C GLU A 444 -24.64 -25.57 3.95
N GLY A 445 -23.52 -25.84 4.65
CA GLY A 445 -22.55 -26.87 4.24
C GLY A 445 -21.52 -26.39 3.21
N MET A 446 -21.60 -25.14 2.74
CA MET A 446 -20.58 -24.50 1.88
C MET A 446 -19.71 -23.56 2.72
N THR A 447 -18.40 -23.66 2.54
CA THR A 447 -17.44 -22.76 3.19
C THR A 447 -16.97 -21.69 2.20
N TYR A 448 -17.22 -20.44 2.53
CA TYR A 448 -16.77 -19.26 1.80
C TYR A 448 -15.49 -18.73 2.42
N VAL A 449 -14.53 -18.34 1.60
CA VAL A 449 -13.23 -17.78 2.03
C VAL A 449 -13.16 -16.34 1.55
N PRO A 450 -13.69 -15.37 2.33
CA PRO A 450 -13.61 -13.96 1.97
C PRO A 450 -12.15 -13.51 1.99
N ARG A 451 -11.68 -12.89 0.91
CA ARG A 451 -10.33 -12.34 0.85
C ARG A 451 -10.37 -10.83 0.78
N GLN A 452 -9.38 -10.24 1.43
CA GLN A 452 -9.26 -8.80 1.56
C GLN A 452 -8.86 -8.16 0.23
N GLY A 453 -9.64 -7.18 -0.24
CA GLY A 453 -9.27 -6.29 -1.32
C GLY A 453 -8.29 -5.24 -0.81
N ASN A 454 -7.03 -5.63 -0.63
CA ASN A 454 -5.99 -4.78 -0.07
C ASN A 454 -5.02 -4.31 -1.14
N ASN A 455 -4.60 -3.05 -1.07
CA ASN A 455 -3.66 -2.43 -2.00
C ASN A 455 -2.33 -3.18 -2.08
N SER A 456 -1.98 -4.00 -1.08
CA SER A 456 -0.77 -4.84 -1.08
C SER A 456 -0.72 -5.85 -2.24
N TYR A 457 -1.83 -6.14 -2.89
CA TYR A 457 -1.85 -6.91 -4.14
C TYR A 457 -1.37 -6.09 -5.35
N ILE A 458 -1.44 -4.76 -5.30
CA ILE A 458 -1.21 -3.87 -6.45
C ILE A 458 0.11 -3.12 -6.36
N PHE A 459 0.26 -2.24 -5.33
CA PHE A 459 1.37 -1.28 -5.31
C PHE A 459 2.75 -1.93 -5.34
N PRO A 460 3.01 -3.11 -4.69
CA PRO A 460 4.34 -3.69 -4.74
C PRO A 460 4.74 -4.12 -6.15
N GLY A 461 3.81 -4.74 -6.89
CA GLY A 461 4.02 -5.15 -8.28
C GLY A 461 4.17 -3.95 -9.22
N VAL A 462 3.34 -2.91 -9.05
CA VAL A 462 3.45 -1.66 -9.84
C VAL A 462 4.81 -1.01 -9.61
N GLY A 463 5.23 -0.87 -8.35
CA GLY A 463 6.53 -0.28 -8.04
C GLY A 463 7.71 -1.10 -8.54
N LEU A 464 7.68 -2.43 -8.41
CA LEU A 464 8.71 -3.31 -8.97
C LEU A 464 8.80 -3.16 -10.50
N GLY A 465 7.66 -3.14 -11.19
CA GLY A 465 7.61 -2.95 -12.65
C GLY A 465 8.15 -1.59 -13.08
N ALA A 466 7.83 -0.54 -12.34
CA ALA A 466 8.36 0.80 -12.57
C ALA A 466 9.89 0.86 -12.38
N ILE A 467 10.41 0.23 -11.33
CA ILE A 467 11.85 0.17 -11.05
C ILE A 467 12.58 -0.67 -12.11
N ALA A 468 12.06 -1.87 -12.41
CA ALA A 468 12.68 -2.81 -13.34
C ALA A 468 12.75 -2.24 -14.78
N SER A 469 11.74 -1.52 -15.22
CA SER A 469 11.72 -0.85 -16.53
C SER A 469 12.41 0.52 -16.51
N SER A 470 12.76 1.05 -15.33
CA SER A 470 13.23 2.43 -15.16
C SER A 470 12.32 3.43 -15.86
N THR A 471 11.00 3.24 -15.71
CA THR A 471 10.02 4.10 -16.34
C THR A 471 10.05 5.51 -15.79
N ARG A 472 9.81 6.50 -16.64
CA ARG A 472 9.75 7.92 -16.24
C ARG A 472 8.38 8.34 -15.71
N LEU A 473 7.32 7.55 -15.93
CA LEU A 473 5.95 7.82 -15.51
C LEU A 473 5.28 6.54 -15.02
N VAL A 474 4.31 6.69 -14.10
CA VAL A 474 3.33 5.65 -13.75
C VAL A 474 1.95 6.14 -14.19
N THR A 475 1.25 5.35 -15.01
CA THR A 475 0.00 5.76 -15.67
C THR A 475 -1.19 4.93 -15.20
N ASP A 476 -2.42 5.44 -15.43
CA ASP A 476 -3.64 4.67 -15.13
C ASP A 476 -3.74 3.40 -15.98
N GLU A 477 -3.16 3.39 -17.19
CA GLU A 477 -3.06 2.18 -18.02
C GLU A 477 -2.27 1.07 -17.32
N MET A 478 -1.20 1.43 -16.61
CA MET A 478 -0.42 0.48 -15.79
C MET A 478 -1.24 -0.07 -14.63
N PHE A 479 -2.07 0.75 -13.99
CA PHE A 479 -2.98 0.30 -12.94
C PHE A 479 -4.11 -0.58 -13.49
N MET A 480 -4.65 -0.29 -14.66
CA MET A 480 -5.59 -1.18 -15.36
C MET A 480 -4.95 -2.53 -15.69
N ALA A 481 -3.73 -2.54 -16.22
CA ALA A 481 -2.99 -3.77 -16.51
C ALA A 481 -2.74 -4.59 -15.21
N ALA A 482 -2.38 -3.91 -14.11
CA ALA A 482 -2.23 -4.54 -12.80
C ALA A 482 -3.55 -5.18 -12.32
N ALA A 483 -4.69 -4.48 -12.47
CA ALA A 483 -6.00 -4.99 -12.09
C ALA A 483 -6.41 -6.21 -12.92
N HIS A 484 -6.24 -6.18 -14.23
CA HIS A 484 -6.50 -7.32 -15.12
C HIS A 484 -5.61 -8.51 -14.77
N THR A 485 -4.32 -8.29 -14.54
CA THR A 485 -3.37 -9.33 -14.16
C THR A 485 -3.78 -9.98 -12.84
N LEU A 486 -4.12 -9.18 -11.82
CA LEU A 486 -4.57 -9.68 -10.53
C LEU A 486 -5.83 -10.54 -10.66
N ALA A 487 -6.84 -10.08 -11.39
CA ALA A 487 -8.08 -10.81 -11.62
C ALA A 487 -7.86 -12.14 -12.37
N ASN A 488 -6.95 -12.17 -13.35
CA ASN A 488 -6.64 -13.38 -14.12
C ASN A 488 -5.87 -14.43 -13.29
N LEU A 489 -5.18 -14.03 -12.23
CA LEU A 489 -4.46 -14.92 -11.33
C LEU A 489 -5.34 -15.57 -10.25
N VAL A 490 -6.60 -15.16 -10.12
CA VAL A 490 -7.58 -15.85 -9.25
C VAL A 490 -7.90 -17.21 -9.87
N SER A 491 -7.71 -18.28 -9.13
CA SER A 491 -8.00 -19.63 -9.64
C SER A 491 -9.50 -19.93 -9.66
N GLU A 492 -9.92 -20.93 -10.44
CA GLU A 492 -11.31 -21.38 -10.45
C GLU A 492 -11.73 -21.96 -9.08
N GLU A 493 -10.80 -22.57 -8.34
CA GLU A 493 -11.01 -23.04 -6.97
C GLU A 493 -11.26 -21.87 -6.02
N ASP A 494 -10.49 -20.78 -6.16
CA ASP A 494 -10.70 -19.56 -5.37
C ASP A 494 -12.09 -18.97 -5.64
N LEU A 495 -12.49 -18.86 -6.91
CA LEU A 495 -13.81 -18.34 -7.29
C LEU A 495 -14.94 -19.21 -6.75
N LYS A 496 -14.81 -20.55 -6.79
CA LYS A 496 -15.80 -21.49 -6.22
C LYS A 496 -15.97 -21.32 -4.71
N GLN A 497 -14.93 -20.91 -4.00
CA GLN A 497 -14.97 -20.60 -2.57
C GLN A 497 -15.42 -19.17 -2.27
N GLY A 498 -15.86 -18.40 -3.28
CA GLY A 498 -16.26 -17.00 -3.13
C GLY A 498 -15.10 -16.02 -2.98
N SER A 499 -13.85 -16.47 -3.19
CA SER A 499 -12.67 -15.61 -3.12
C SER A 499 -12.48 -14.85 -4.44
N LEU A 500 -12.44 -13.52 -4.38
CA LEU A 500 -12.26 -12.65 -5.54
C LEU A 500 -10.80 -12.23 -5.78
N TYR A 501 -9.89 -12.67 -4.93
CA TYR A 501 -8.44 -12.41 -4.99
C TYR A 501 -7.66 -13.71 -4.79
N PRO A 502 -6.41 -13.82 -5.28
CA PRO A 502 -5.55 -14.97 -5.03
C PRO A 502 -5.23 -15.15 -3.54
N ALA A 503 -4.81 -16.35 -3.13
CA ALA A 503 -4.29 -16.55 -1.79
C ALA A 503 -3.06 -15.66 -1.53
N LEU A 504 -3.00 -15.02 -0.36
CA LEU A 504 -1.95 -14.07 -0.01
C LEU A 504 -0.54 -14.70 -0.04
N LEU A 505 -0.43 -16.00 0.23
CA LEU A 505 0.82 -16.76 0.09
C LEU A 505 1.39 -16.76 -1.34
N ARG A 506 0.57 -16.46 -2.36
CA ARG A 506 1.00 -16.30 -3.75
C ARG A 506 1.45 -14.86 -4.09
N ILE A 507 1.52 -13.97 -3.11
CA ILE A 507 1.71 -12.53 -3.34
C ILE A 507 2.97 -12.20 -4.14
N ARG A 508 4.06 -12.96 -3.96
CA ARG A 508 5.30 -12.75 -4.72
C ARG A 508 5.13 -13.11 -6.21
N GLU A 509 4.43 -14.18 -6.51
CA GLU A 509 4.04 -14.56 -7.87
C GLU A 509 3.14 -13.48 -8.49
N VAL A 510 2.10 -13.06 -7.76
CA VAL A 510 1.18 -12.00 -8.18
C VAL A 510 1.94 -10.70 -8.49
N SER A 511 2.82 -10.28 -7.59
CA SER A 511 3.62 -9.07 -7.78
C SER A 511 4.56 -9.15 -8.99
N ALA A 512 5.15 -10.32 -9.25
CA ALA A 512 6.01 -10.53 -10.42
C ALA A 512 5.22 -10.38 -11.74
N HIS A 513 4.02 -10.97 -11.82
CA HIS A 513 3.17 -10.86 -13.01
C HIS A 513 2.68 -9.43 -13.22
N ILE A 514 2.24 -8.75 -12.16
CA ILE A 514 1.86 -7.33 -12.23
C ILE A 514 3.04 -6.48 -12.69
N ALA A 515 4.23 -6.71 -12.13
CA ALA A 515 5.42 -5.95 -12.50
C ALA A 515 5.81 -6.16 -13.97
N ALA A 516 5.67 -7.38 -14.49
CA ALA A 516 5.88 -7.66 -15.92
C ALA A 516 4.87 -6.91 -16.81
N ALA A 517 3.58 -6.92 -16.44
CA ALA A 517 2.55 -6.19 -17.18
C ALA A 517 2.75 -4.67 -17.15
N VAL A 518 3.15 -4.11 -16.00
CA VAL A 518 3.49 -2.69 -15.87
C VAL A 518 4.71 -2.32 -16.71
N ALA A 519 5.76 -3.15 -16.66
CA ALA A 519 6.96 -2.94 -17.47
C ALA A 519 6.65 -3.02 -18.99
N GLU A 520 5.79 -3.95 -19.40
CA GLU A 520 5.33 -4.06 -20.79
C GLU A 520 4.69 -2.76 -21.28
N ILE A 521 3.76 -2.17 -20.51
CA ILE A 521 3.16 -0.87 -20.83
C ILE A 521 4.25 0.21 -20.90
N ALA A 522 5.20 0.22 -19.95
CA ALA A 522 6.27 1.21 -19.95
C ALA A 522 7.12 1.17 -21.23
N TYR A 523 7.47 -0.03 -21.70
CA TYR A 523 8.23 -0.21 -22.96
C TYR A 523 7.38 0.15 -24.18
N ASN A 524 6.14 -0.34 -24.26
CA ASN A 524 5.25 -0.13 -25.41
C ASN A 524 4.89 1.35 -25.60
N ARG A 525 4.80 2.11 -24.51
CA ARG A 525 4.52 3.56 -24.52
C ARG A 525 5.77 4.44 -24.62
N GLY A 526 6.96 3.84 -24.65
CA GLY A 526 8.22 4.58 -24.68
C GLY A 526 8.50 5.39 -23.41
N PHE A 527 7.97 4.95 -22.25
CA PHE A 527 8.26 5.54 -20.94
C PHE A 527 9.48 4.90 -20.28
N ALA A 528 9.80 3.65 -20.63
CA ALA A 528 10.94 2.91 -20.12
C ALA A 528 12.25 3.38 -20.77
N THR A 529 13.38 3.14 -20.07
CA THR A 529 14.73 3.35 -20.61
C THR A 529 15.31 2.02 -21.07
N GLY A 530 16.00 2.03 -22.23
CA GLY A 530 16.62 0.82 -22.81
C GLY A 530 15.66 -0.03 -23.64
N GLN A 531 16.12 -1.25 -23.99
CA GLN A 531 15.35 -2.21 -24.77
C GLN A 531 14.58 -3.16 -23.88
N ALA A 532 13.35 -3.52 -24.30
CA ALA A 532 12.55 -4.50 -23.60
C ALA A 532 13.26 -5.87 -23.57
N PRO A 533 13.39 -6.52 -22.42
CA PRO A 533 13.83 -7.91 -22.31
C PRO A 533 12.91 -8.84 -23.13
N LYS A 534 13.47 -9.93 -23.65
CA LYS A 534 12.67 -10.92 -24.42
C LYS A 534 11.60 -11.60 -23.56
N ASP A 535 11.92 -11.87 -22.31
CA ASP A 535 11.02 -12.43 -21.30
C ASP A 535 10.97 -11.47 -20.12
N LEU A 536 9.93 -10.65 -20.08
CA LEU A 536 9.74 -9.64 -19.02
C LEU A 536 9.49 -10.28 -17.66
N LEU A 537 8.76 -11.39 -17.60
CA LEU A 537 8.48 -12.06 -16.34
C LEU A 537 9.75 -12.64 -15.73
N ALA A 538 10.53 -13.40 -16.52
CA ALA A 538 11.81 -13.93 -16.05
C ALA A 538 12.78 -12.81 -15.65
N TYR A 539 12.82 -11.72 -16.40
CA TYR A 539 13.63 -10.55 -16.06
C TYR A 539 13.22 -9.93 -14.72
N VAL A 540 11.92 -9.66 -14.52
CA VAL A 540 11.41 -9.11 -13.27
C VAL A 540 11.71 -10.05 -12.09
N GLN A 541 11.49 -11.35 -12.25
CA GLN A 541 11.81 -12.35 -11.23
C GLN A 541 13.28 -12.35 -10.84
N SER A 542 14.18 -12.14 -11.81
CA SER A 542 15.63 -12.03 -11.55
C SER A 542 16.03 -10.78 -10.75
N GLN A 543 15.19 -9.73 -10.76
CA GLN A 543 15.40 -8.50 -10.00
C GLN A 543 14.87 -8.58 -8.56
N MET A 544 14.06 -9.60 -8.25
CA MET A 544 13.44 -9.74 -6.94
C MET A 544 14.45 -10.16 -5.88
N TYR A 545 14.56 -9.36 -4.83
CA TYR A 545 15.37 -9.69 -3.64
C TYR A 545 14.87 -10.98 -2.99
N ASP A 546 15.80 -11.88 -2.74
CA ASP A 546 15.58 -13.12 -1.98
C ASP A 546 16.28 -12.97 -0.62
N PRO A 547 15.55 -13.00 0.51
CA PRO A 547 16.12 -12.82 1.84
C PRO A 547 16.88 -14.09 2.28
N ARG A 548 18.13 -14.21 1.84
CA ARG A 548 19.07 -15.28 2.22
C ARG A 548 20.37 -14.68 2.78
N TYR A 549 21.10 -15.50 3.56
CA TYR A 549 22.43 -15.14 4.04
C TYR A 549 23.54 -15.45 3.02
#